data_0a360fb8dfc8401d81e543b102acdf0e
#
_entry.id   0a360fb8dfc8401d81e543b102acdf0e
#
_cell.length_a   1.000
_cell.length_b   1.000
_cell.length_c   1.000
_cell.angle_alpha   90.00
_cell.angle_beta   90.00
_cell.angle_gamma   90.00
#
_symmetry.space_group_name_H-M   'P 1'
#
loop_
_entity.id
_entity.type
_entity.pdbx_description
1 polymer ?
#
loop_
_entity_poly.entity_id
_entity_poly.type
_entity_poly.pdbx_seq_one_letter_code
_entity_poly.pdbx_strand_id
1 'polypeptide(L)'
;MNILFVRLSYIGDILHATAAARWIKQQYPNAKLHWIVTPSMAELLEHNPYVDHIFPWERDEYEAHSKKLHLRTMWNMWWDLRKRLKPYHFDIAVDVQGRLITGLVLLASGAPIRLGLGGTKELNWLFTNYKSKNRSKHVIEQYLDVAKLLPGALNTEPISVETKNMNLMDLIVTADEQQRAKFEVETAFAEKDRPLIGLVLGSSWQTKSWPYEKWQQLIDSLSYRSNFICLGGPKEAQEFEELMQHVKKENLPVYNKLGKTTLREMAALLGECEVVVACDTGALHMAVALQRPVIALFGPTNPAEWGPLTGTYKVLQNHDMECLGCRKRKCSKGKAYCMSGIDPVMVKEHIIELLGVKN
;
A
#
# COMPACT_ATOMS: atom_id res chain seq x y z
N MET A 1 17.61 16.90 15.53
CA MET A 1 16.26 17.30 15.09
C MET A 1 15.37 16.06 15.12
N ASN A 2 14.26 16.12 15.86
CA ASN A 2 13.29 15.06 15.97
C ASN A 2 12.05 15.39 15.12
N ILE A 3 11.70 14.49 14.21
CA ILE A 3 10.58 14.67 13.27
C ILE A 3 9.54 13.61 13.55
N LEU A 4 8.28 13.99 13.84
CA LEU A 4 7.15 13.08 13.86
C LEU A 4 6.52 13.02 12.46
N PHE A 5 6.50 11.83 11.86
CA PHE A 5 5.86 11.57 10.58
C PHE A 5 4.51 10.88 10.79
N VAL A 6 3.44 11.42 10.26
CA VAL A 6 2.08 10.99 10.54
C VAL A 6 1.43 10.41 9.28
N ARG A 7 1.34 9.07 9.25
CA ARG A 7 0.50 8.32 8.31
C ARG A 7 0.02 7.04 9.01
N LEU A 8 -1.25 7.02 9.40
CA LEU A 8 -1.79 6.02 10.34
C LEU A 8 -2.18 4.71 9.66
N SER A 9 -2.68 4.73 8.44
CA SER A 9 -3.29 3.55 7.80
C SER A 9 -3.32 3.68 6.29
N TYR A 10 -3.59 2.74 5.74
CA TYR A 10 -3.74 1.63 4.79
C TYR A 10 -2.39 1.26 4.18
N ILE A 11 -2.22 -0.01 3.79
CA ILE A 11 -0.97 -0.59 3.29
C ILE A 11 -0.38 0.26 2.14
N GLY A 12 -1.15 0.48 1.07
CA GLY A 12 -0.69 1.26 -0.09
C GLY A 12 -0.27 2.68 0.27
N ASP A 13 -1.07 3.37 1.10
CA ASP A 13 -0.78 4.75 1.51
C ASP A 13 0.48 4.86 2.39
N ILE A 14 0.73 3.88 3.26
CA ILE A 14 1.96 3.83 4.08
C ILE A 14 3.15 3.65 3.16
N LEU A 15 3.09 2.71 2.22
CA LEU A 15 4.17 2.48 1.25
C LEU A 15 4.42 3.71 0.37
N HIS A 16 3.36 4.37 -0.12
CA HIS A 16 3.50 5.63 -0.85
C HIS A 16 4.19 6.73 -0.02
N ALA A 17 3.93 6.77 1.28
CA ALA A 17 4.49 7.78 2.17
C ALA A 17 5.97 7.54 2.51
N THR A 18 6.51 6.32 2.29
CA THR A 18 7.94 6.04 2.50
C THR A 18 8.83 6.89 1.59
N ALA A 19 8.35 7.26 0.39
CA ALA A 19 9.06 8.18 -0.50
C ALA A 19 9.36 9.53 0.19
N ALA A 20 8.38 10.09 0.90
CA ALA A 20 8.53 11.34 1.62
C ALA A 20 9.47 11.19 2.84
N ALA A 21 9.38 10.07 3.57
CA ALA A 21 10.29 9.76 4.68
C ALA A 21 11.73 9.63 4.20
N ARG A 22 11.97 8.90 3.11
CA ARG A 22 13.29 8.78 2.47
C ARG A 22 13.82 10.15 2.08
N TRP A 23 13.03 10.96 1.38
CA TRP A 23 13.42 12.29 0.96
C TRP A 23 13.84 13.15 2.15
N ILE A 24 13.07 13.14 3.26
CA ILE A 24 13.40 13.86 4.49
C ILE A 24 14.77 13.41 5.05
N LYS A 25 15.01 12.10 5.12
CA LYS A 25 16.28 11.56 5.64
C LYS A 25 17.47 11.86 4.72
N GLN A 26 17.26 11.95 3.41
CA GLN A 26 18.29 12.36 2.45
C GLN A 26 18.64 13.85 2.59
N GLN A 27 17.64 14.71 2.85
CA GLN A 27 17.88 16.14 3.12
C GLN A 27 18.52 16.37 4.49
N TYR A 28 18.14 15.59 5.48
CA TYR A 28 18.53 15.75 6.88
C TYR A 28 18.99 14.41 7.47
N PRO A 29 20.19 13.90 7.10
CA PRO A 29 20.64 12.54 7.49
C PRO A 29 20.70 12.34 9.02
N ASN A 30 20.99 13.40 9.77
CA ASN A 30 21.08 13.37 11.23
C ASN A 30 19.74 13.58 11.95
N ALA A 31 18.64 13.79 11.21
CA ALA A 31 17.31 13.87 11.81
C ALA A 31 16.86 12.50 12.29
N LYS A 32 16.19 12.44 13.44
CA LYS A 32 15.50 11.26 13.93
C LYS A 32 14.06 11.30 13.43
N LEU A 33 13.70 10.37 12.57
CA LEU A 33 12.35 10.25 12.02
C LEU A 33 11.56 9.20 12.79
N HIS A 34 10.50 9.65 13.45
CA HIS A 34 9.58 8.83 14.24
C HIS A 34 8.26 8.73 13.49
N TRP A 35 7.80 7.53 13.18
CA TRP A 35 6.56 7.34 12.41
C TRP A 35 5.43 6.85 13.31
N ILE A 36 4.30 7.58 13.37
CA ILE A 36 3.10 7.12 14.05
C ILE A 36 2.16 6.42 13.06
N VAL A 37 1.72 5.21 13.44
CA VAL A 37 1.00 4.29 12.58
C VAL A 37 0.03 3.42 13.42
N THR A 38 -1.02 2.83 12.81
CA THR A 38 -1.83 1.82 13.52
C THR A 38 -1.03 0.54 13.79
N PRO A 39 -1.27 -0.18 14.90
CA PRO A 39 -0.53 -1.40 15.24
C PRO A 39 -0.51 -2.44 14.12
N SER A 40 -1.65 -2.64 13.45
CA SER A 40 -1.79 -3.60 12.34
C SER A 40 -0.94 -3.27 11.10
N MET A 41 -0.41 -2.05 11.00
CA MET A 41 0.40 -1.59 9.87
C MET A 41 1.86 -1.37 10.26
N ALA A 42 2.21 -1.48 11.54
CA ALA A 42 3.56 -1.19 12.04
C ALA A 42 4.63 -2.08 11.38
N GLU A 43 4.31 -3.35 11.16
CA GLU A 43 5.21 -4.33 10.54
C GLU A 43 5.63 -3.97 9.10
N LEU A 44 4.89 -3.11 8.37
CA LEU A 44 5.30 -2.61 7.05
C LEU A 44 6.52 -1.68 7.11
N LEU A 45 6.76 -1.06 8.26
CA LEU A 45 7.84 -0.10 8.48
C LEU A 45 9.07 -0.73 9.15
N GLU A 46 8.96 -2.00 9.58
CA GLU A 46 10.08 -2.71 10.18
C GLU A 46 11.26 -2.80 9.19
N HIS A 47 12.46 -2.64 9.73
CA HIS A 47 13.71 -2.62 8.96
C HIS A 47 13.84 -1.50 7.93
N ASN A 48 12.90 -0.53 7.89
CA ASN A 48 13.01 0.61 6.98
C ASN A 48 14.17 1.53 7.44
N PRO A 49 15.21 1.75 6.62
CA PRO A 49 16.40 2.51 7.03
C PRO A 49 16.15 4.01 7.24
N TYR A 50 14.99 4.49 6.82
CA TYR A 50 14.59 5.90 6.94
C TYR A 50 13.68 6.18 8.13
N VAL A 51 13.31 5.14 8.91
CA VAL A 51 12.45 5.25 10.09
C VAL A 51 13.23 4.83 11.32
N ASP A 52 13.55 5.79 12.21
CA ASP A 52 14.32 5.51 13.42
C ASP A 52 13.45 4.93 14.54
N HIS A 53 12.17 5.26 14.58
CA HIS A 53 11.25 4.76 15.60
C HIS A 53 9.80 4.66 15.08
N ILE A 54 9.12 3.57 15.41
CA ILE A 54 7.71 3.33 15.07
C ILE A 54 6.88 3.51 16.33
N PHE A 55 5.85 4.36 16.28
CA PHE A 55 4.87 4.57 17.33
C PHE A 55 3.53 3.92 16.96
N PRO A 56 3.22 2.71 17.43
CA PRO A 56 1.88 2.16 17.27
C PRO A 56 0.86 2.96 18.07
N TRP A 57 -0.27 3.32 17.44
CA TRP A 57 -1.37 4.03 18.08
C TRP A 57 -2.73 3.46 17.64
N GLU A 58 -3.61 3.22 18.61
CA GLU A 58 -4.94 2.60 18.44
C GLU A 58 -5.97 3.57 17.82
N ARG A 59 -5.71 3.97 16.57
CA ARG A 59 -6.58 4.87 15.81
C ARG A 59 -7.99 4.33 15.65
N ASP A 60 -8.12 3.02 15.34
CA ASP A 60 -9.42 2.41 15.04
C ASP A 60 -10.31 2.36 16.28
N GLU A 61 -9.72 2.13 17.47
CA GLU A 61 -10.40 2.25 18.76
C GLU A 61 -10.83 3.70 19.01
N TYR A 62 -9.95 4.67 18.77
CA TYR A 62 -10.27 6.09 18.89
C TYR A 62 -11.45 6.49 17.97
N GLU A 63 -11.46 6.06 16.72
CA GLU A 63 -12.57 6.32 15.78
C GLU A 63 -13.87 5.61 16.20
N ALA A 64 -13.79 4.40 16.79
CA ALA A 64 -14.96 3.70 17.33
C ALA A 64 -15.59 4.46 18.49
N HIS A 65 -14.78 5.01 19.40
CA HIS A 65 -15.25 5.86 20.49
C HIS A 65 -15.80 7.20 19.99
N SER A 66 -15.21 7.78 18.95
CA SER A 66 -15.71 9.00 18.32
C SER A 66 -17.13 8.84 17.78
N LYS A 67 -17.40 7.73 17.10
CA LYS A 67 -18.74 7.41 16.56
C LYS A 67 -19.80 7.24 17.66
N LYS A 68 -19.38 6.80 18.86
CA LYS A 68 -20.25 6.62 20.03
C LYS A 68 -20.27 7.86 20.95
N LEU A 69 -19.58 8.93 20.59
CA LEU A 69 -19.44 10.18 21.37
C LEU A 69 -18.88 9.95 22.79
N HIS A 70 -18.00 8.99 22.97
CA HIS A 70 -17.35 8.69 24.26
C HIS A 70 -16.21 9.70 24.53
N LEU A 71 -16.55 10.98 24.71
CA LEU A 71 -15.60 12.10 24.77
C LEU A 71 -14.53 11.93 25.86
N ARG A 72 -14.89 11.38 27.04
CA ARG A 72 -13.93 11.14 28.13
C ARG A 72 -12.87 10.14 27.74
N THR A 73 -13.26 9.02 27.10
CA THR A 73 -12.32 8.00 26.63
C THR A 73 -11.40 8.56 25.55
N MET A 74 -11.96 9.27 24.56
CA MET A 74 -11.18 9.94 23.53
C MET A 74 -10.17 10.94 24.11
N TRP A 75 -10.57 11.71 25.12
CA TRP A 75 -9.70 12.65 25.82
C TRP A 75 -8.55 11.91 26.54
N ASN A 76 -8.84 10.82 27.24
CA ASN A 76 -7.83 10.00 27.90
C ASN A 76 -6.84 9.40 26.89
N MET A 77 -7.34 8.82 25.79
CA MET A 77 -6.49 8.26 24.72
C MET A 77 -5.57 9.32 24.09
N TRP A 78 -6.10 10.54 23.89
CA TRP A 78 -5.31 11.65 23.37
C TRP A 78 -4.24 12.11 24.37
N TRP A 79 -4.58 12.20 25.67
CA TRP A 79 -3.63 12.56 26.71
C TRP A 79 -2.53 11.50 26.87
N ASP A 80 -2.88 10.21 26.77
CA ASP A 80 -1.90 9.12 26.82
C ASP A 80 -0.96 9.16 25.61
N LEU A 81 -1.49 9.44 24.41
CA LEU A 81 -0.66 9.69 23.24
C LEU A 81 0.29 10.87 23.49
N ARG A 82 -0.23 12.00 23.98
CA ARG A 82 0.59 13.17 24.29
C ARG A 82 1.69 12.87 25.30
N LYS A 83 1.40 12.13 26.37
CA LYS A 83 2.40 11.70 27.36
C LYS A 83 3.50 10.85 26.72
N ARG A 84 3.14 9.92 25.83
CA ARG A 84 4.08 9.06 25.12
C ARG A 84 4.98 9.85 24.16
N LEU A 85 4.44 10.87 23.48
CA LEU A 85 5.17 11.67 22.49
C LEU A 85 6.03 12.78 23.13
N LYS A 86 5.61 13.34 24.27
CA LYS A 86 6.27 14.49 24.92
C LYS A 86 7.78 14.32 25.18
N PRO A 87 8.29 13.16 25.62
CA PRO A 87 9.72 12.96 25.92
C PRO A 87 10.64 13.13 24.70
N TYR A 88 10.11 13.03 23.49
CA TYR A 88 10.90 13.10 22.26
C TYR A 88 11.16 14.54 21.78
N HIS A 89 10.50 15.54 22.36
CA HIS A 89 10.68 16.96 22.03
C HIS A 89 10.74 17.20 20.53
N PHE A 90 9.65 16.86 19.84
CA PHE A 90 9.57 17.00 18.38
C PHE A 90 9.73 18.46 17.94
N ASP A 91 10.69 18.69 17.04
CA ASP A 91 10.91 19.98 16.39
C ASP A 91 9.88 20.20 15.28
N ILE A 92 9.52 19.10 14.59
CA ILE A 92 8.68 19.10 13.39
C ILE A 92 7.69 17.94 13.45
N ALA A 93 6.47 18.18 12.96
CA ALA A 93 5.51 17.11 12.67
C ALA A 93 5.03 17.24 11.21
N VAL A 94 5.04 16.13 10.48
CA VAL A 94 4.69 16.04 9.04
C VAL A 94 3.47 15.15 8.89
N ASP A 95 2.35 15.71 8.47
CA ASP A 95 1.09 14.99 8.23
C ASP A 95 0.82 14.84 6.73
N VAL A 96 0.96 13.62 6.23
CA VAL A 96 0.64 13.26 4.85
C VAL A 96 -0.72 12.57 4.71
N GLN A 97 -1.53 12.55 5.77
CA GLN A 97 -2.90 12.00 5.75
C GLN A 97 -3.99 13.06 5.66
N GLY A 98 -3.82 14.19 6.33
CA GLY A 98 -4.67 15.35 6.19
C GLY A 98 -6.10 15.19 6.76
N ARG A 99 -6.28 14.40 7.83
CA ARG A 99 -7.57 14.18 8.50
C ARG A 99 -7.65 14.91 9.84
N LEU A 100 -8.87 15.13 10.37
CA LEU A 100 -9.06 15.72 11.70
C LEU A 100 -8.28 14.95 12.78
N ILE A 101 -8.35 13.63 12.75
CA ILE A 101 -7.67 12.77 13.72
C ILE A 101 -6.14 12.91 13.66
N THR A 102 -5.56 13.08 12.47
CA THR A 102 -4.11 13.31 12.34
C THR A 102 -3.72 14.71 12.77
N GLY A 103 -4.61 15.70 12.61
CA GLY A 103 -4.46 17.03 13.21
C GLY A 103 -4.36 16.99 14.75
N LEU A 104 -5.16 16.15 15.40
CA LEU A 104 -5.07 15.92 16.84
C LEU A 104 -3.74 15.27 17.25
N VAL A 105 -3.18 14.38 16.40
CA VAL A 105 -1.85 13.81 16.60
C VAL A 105 -0.77 14.89 16.49
N LEU A 106 -0.87 15.82 15.52
CA LEU A 106 0.04 16.96 15.41
C LEU A 106 0.05 17.81 16.68
N LEU A 107 -1.12 18.09 17.27
CA LEU A 107 -1.20 18.80 18.56
C LEU A 107 -0.59 18.00 19.71
N ALA A 108 -0.84 16.68 19.75
CA ALA A 108 -0.30 15.83 20.81
C ALA A 108 1.25 15.80 20.79
N SER A 109 1.88 15.92 19.62
CA SER A 109 3.33 15.97 19.48
C SER A 109 3.96 17.17 20.14
N GLY A 110 3.25 18.29 20.18
CA GLY A 110 3.78 19.58 20.68
C GLY A 110 4.79 20.25 19.73
N ALA A 111 4.96 19.72 18.51
CA ALA A 111 5.91 20.27 17.54
C ALA A 111 5.51 21.71 17.13
N PRO A 112 6.45 22.68 17.15
CA PRO A 112 6.17 24.05 16.72
C PRO A 112 5.97 24.18 15.21
N ILE A 113 6.68 23.37 14.41
CA ILE A 113 6.57 23.33 12.95
C ILE A 113 5.70 22.12 12.56
N ARG A 114 4.57 22.40 11.90
CA ARG A 114 3.59 21.37 11.50
C ARG A 114 3.27 21.52 10.02
N LEU A 115 3.77 20.55 9.25
CA LEU A 115 3.59 20.48 7.79
C LEU A 115 2.38 19.60 7.46
N GLY A 116 1.61 19.94 6.44
CA GLY A 116 0.47 19.12 6.03
C GLY A 116 0.02 19.34 4.59
N LEU A 117 -0.91 18.49 4.16
CA LEU A 117 -1.55 18.57 2.86
C LEU A 117 -2.42 19.83 2.77
N GLY A 118 -2.35 20.54 1.65
CA GLY A 118 -3.28 21.60 1.31
C GLY A 118 -4.63 21.06 0.83
N GLY A 119 -5.70 21.86 0.97
CA GLY A 119 -7.02 21.52 0.43
C GLY A 119 -7.74 20.35 1.14
N THR A 120 -7.34 20.02 2.36
CA THR A 120 -7.95 18.95 3.17
C THR A 120 -9.36 19.32 3.62
N LYS A 121 -10.29 18.31 3.63
CA LYS A 121 -11.71 18.53 3.89
C LYS A 121 -12.12 18.51 5.38
N GLU A 122 -11.32 17.87 6.25
CA GLU A 122 -11.70 17.58 7.64
C GLU A 122 -11.10 18.56 8.66
N LEU A 123 -11.06 19.86 8.38
CA LEU A 123 -10.50 20.89 9.28
C LEU A 123 -9.03 20.67 9.68
N ASN A 124 -8.33 19.71 9.06
CA ASN A 124 -6.93 19.42 9.37
C ASN A 124 -6.02 20.66 9.19
N TRP A 125 -6.41 21.55 8.30
CA TRP A 125 -5.72 22.81 8.04
C TRP A 125 -5.60 23.74 9.27
N LEU A 126 -6.42 23.56 10.32
CA LEU A 126 -6.30 24.27 11.58
C LEU A 126 -5.07 23.86 12.39
N PHE A 127 -4.55 22.66 12.16
CA PHE A 127 -3.47 22.06 12.94
C PHE A 127 -2.10 22.20 12.27
N THR A 128 -2.07 22.64 11.01
CA THR A 128 -0.84 22.79 10.21
C THR A 128 -0.52 24.26 9.99
N ASN A 129 0.74 24.66 10.17
CA ASN A 129 1.20 26.03 9.91
C ASN A 129 1.93 26.18 8.56
N TYR A 130 2.35 25.07 7.94
CA TYR A 130 2.84 25.02 6.55
C TYR A 130 2.02 24.01 5.75
N LYS A 131 1.59 24.38 4.54
CA LYS A 131 0.68 23.55 3.72
C LYS A 131 1.20 23.44 2.29
N SER A 132 1.15 22.22 1.72
CA SER A 132 1.47 22.01 0.31
C SER A 132 0.42 22.66 -0.59
N LYS A 133 0.82 23.03 -1.81
CA LYS A 133 -0.11 23.64 -2.79
C LYS A 133 -1.01 22.62 -3.49
N ASN A 134 -0.85 21.33 -3.19
CA ASN A 134 -1.64 20.20 -3.71
C ASN A 134 -1.79 20.21 -5.25
N ARG A 135 -0.68 20.41 -5.96
CA ARG A 135 -0.64 20.51 -7.43
C ARG A 135 -0.44 19.16 -8.13
N SER A 136 0.21 18.23 -7.44
CA SER A 136 0.53 16.91 -7.97
C SER A 136 -0.70 16.03 -8.05
N LYS A 137 -0.81 15.25 -9.13
CA LYS A 137 -1.94 14.32 -9.32
C LYS A 137 -1.75 13.02 -8.54
N HIS A 138 -0.54 12.46 -8.60
CA HIS A 138 -0.24 11.18 -7.97
C HIS A 138 0.00 11.32 -6.47
N VAL A 139 -0.50 10.37 -5.69
CA VAL A 139 -0.46 10.39 -4.22
C VAL A 139 0.97 10.45 -3.65
N ILE A 140 1.93 9.74 -4.25
CA ILE A 140 3.36 9.78 -3.83
C ILE A 140 3.90 11.21 -3.98
N GLU A 141 3.62 11.86 -5.10
CA GLU A 141 4.06 13.23 -5.35
C GLU A 141 3.43 14.23 -4.38
N GLN A 142 2.14 14.03 -4.02
CA GLN A 142 1.47 14.84 -3.01
C GLN A 142 2.16 14.73 -1.64
N TYR A 143 2.60 13.54 -1.25
CA TYR A 143 3.34 13.33 0.00
C TYR A 143 4.74 13.94 -0.06
N LEU A 144 5.42 13.83 -1.20
CA LEU A 144 6.69 14.53 -1.44
C LEU A 144 6.52 16.06 -1.42
N ASP A 145 5.41 16.61 -1.94
CA ASP A 145 5.13 18.05 -1.90
C ASP A 145 5.01 18.55 -0.45
N VAL A 146 4.50 17.73 0.49
CA VAL A 146 4.50 18.08 1.92
C VAL A 146 5.92 18.06 2.49
N ALA A 147 6.70 17.01 2.20
CA ALA A 147 8.08 16.90 2.68
C ALA A 147 8.96 18.06 2.17
N LYS A 148 8.77 18.47 0.91
CA LYS A 148 9.49 19.59 0.27
C LYS A 148 9.17 20.98 0.86
N LEU A 149 8.22 21.10 1.79
CA LEU A 149 8.03 22.32 2.58
C LEU A 149 9.11 22.51 3.66
N LEU A 150 9.82 21.43 4.02
CA LEU A 150 10.73 21.41 5.16
C LEU A 150 11.88 22.42 5.04
N PRO A 151 12.62 22.54 3.92
CA PRO A 151 13.67 23.53 3.78
C PRO A 151 13.17 24.96 4.00
N GLY A 152 12.03 25.33 3.38
CA GLY A 152 11.44 26.65 3.58
C GLY A 152 10.98 26.93 5.02
N ALA A 153 10.49 25.89 5.73
CA ALA A 153 10.09 26.00 7.13
C ALA A 153 11.29 26.15 8.08
N LEU A 154 12.47 25.67 7.68
CA LEU A 154 13.72 25.74 8.43
C LEU A 154 14.67 26.84 7.95
N ASN A 155 14.29 27.60 6.93
CA ASN A 155 15.14 28.59 6.24
C ASN A 155 16.48 27.98 5.77
N THR A 156 16.43 26.77 5.18
CA THR A 156 17.57 26.05 4.62
C THR A 156 17.40 25.87 3.11
N GLU A 157 18.51 25.75 2.38
CA GLU A 157 18.47 25.38 0.96
C GLU A 157 18.30 23.85 0.81
N PRO A 158 17.46 23.39 -0.12
CA PRO A 158 17.29 21.96 -0.38
C PRO A 158 18.54 21.39 -1.08
N ILE A 159 18.97 20.21 -0.64
CA ILE A 159 19.99 19.43 -1.36
C ILE A 159 19.32 18.83 -2.60
N SER A 160 19.96 18.92 -3.77
CA SER A 160 19.50 18.27 -4.99
C SER A 160 19.51 16.75 -4.81
N VAL A 161 18.34 16.12 -4.84
CA VAL A 161 18.20 14.66 -4.79
C VAL A 161 17.64 14.20 -6.14
N GLU A 162 18.42 13.41 -6.86
CA GLU A 162 17.92 12.76 -8.08
C GLU A 162 16.87 11.72 -7.71
N THR A 163 15.64 11.95 -8.17
CA THR A 163 14.51 11.00 -7.99
C THR A 163 14.22 10.20 -9.25
N LYS A 164 14.89 10.50 -10.37
CA LYS A 164 14.73 9.76 -11.64
C LYS A 164 15.24 8.31 -11.46
N ASN A 165 14.41 7.36 -11.83
CA ASN A 165 14.70 5.91 -11.81
C ASN A 165 14.88 5.28 -10.41
N MET A 166 14.54 5.96 -9.32
CA MET A 166 14.54 5.36 -7.98
C MET A 166 13.23 4.62 -7.73
N ASN A 167 13.32 3.48 -7.02
CA ASN A 167 12.12 2.92 -6.40
C ASN A 167 11.54 3.97 -5.43
N LEU A 168 10.30 4.38 -5.67
CA LEU A 168 9.65 5.42 -4.85
C LEU A 168 9.03 4.90 -3.56
N MET A 169 8.99 3.57 -3.36
CA MET A 169 8.42 2.96 -2.16
C MET A 169 9.42 2.00 -1.52
N ASP A 170 9.46 2.00 -0.19
CA ASP A 170 10.35 1.15 0.59
C ASP A 170 9.55 0.12 1.36
N LEU A 171 9.80 -1.15 1.06
CA LEU A 171 9.37 -2.31 1.83
C LEU A 171 10.56 -3.26 1.93
N ILE A 172 11.06 -3.46 3.14
CA ILE A 172 12.26 -4.25 3.36
C ILE A 172 11.88 -5.65 3.81
N VAL A 173 12.31 -6.66 3.08
CA VAL A 173 12.23 -8.08 3.46
C VAL A 173 13.64 -8.49 3.89
N THR A 174 13.75 -9.07 5.08
CA THR A 174 15.04 -9.54 5.60
C THR A 174 15.49 -10.83 4.90
N ALA A 175 16.79 -11.13 4.97
CA ALA A 175 17.33 -12.37 4.39
C ALA A 175 16.66 -13.63 4.96
N ASP A 176 16.37 -13.63 6.26
CA ASP A 176 15.69 -14.76 6.93
C ASP A 176 14.23 -14.92 6.47
N GLU A 177 13.51 -13.82 6.25
CA GLU A 177 12.15 -13.85 5.71
C GLU A 177 12.15 -14.36 4.26
N GLN A 178 13.08 -13.88 3.46
CA GLN A 178 13.25 -14.31 2.08
C GLN A 178 13.60 -15.81 2.01
N GLN A 179 14.51 -16.28 2.84
CA GLN A 179 14.88 -17.69 2.87
C GLN A 179 13.70 -18.59 3.28
N ARG A 180 12.91 -18.16 4.27
CA ARG A 180 11.69 -18.88 4.68
C ARG A 180 10.66 -18.92 3.55
N ALA A 181 10.38 -17.79 2.90
CA ALA A 181 9.43 -17.73 1.79
C ALA A 181 9.89 -18.62 0.62
N LYS A 182 11.17 -18.57 0.26
CA LYS A 182 11.75 -19.40 -0.79
C LYS A 182 11.58 -20.88 -0.48
N PHE A 183 11.94 -21.31 0.74
CA PHE A 183 11.77 -22.72 1.16
C PHE A 183 10.31 -23.15 1.12
N GLU A 184 9.40 -22.27 1.57
CA GLU A 184 7.96 -22.52 1.55
C GLU A 184 7.43 -22.71 0.12
N VAL A 185 7.82 -21.84 -0.81
CA VAL A 185 7.46 -21.95 -2.23
C VAL A 185 8.04 -23.23 -2.86
N GLU A 186 9.33 -23.52 -2.65
CA GLU A 186 9.98 -24.71 -3.17
C GLU A 186 9.36 -26.03 -2.68
N THR A 187 8.79 -26.03 -1.48
CA THR A 187 8.11 -27.20 -0.92
C THR A 187 6.65 -27.31 -1.34
N ALA A 188 6.04 -26.23 -1.80
CA ALA A 188 4.63 -26.19 -2.20
C ALA A 188 4.37 -26.81 -3.57
N PHE A 189 5.38 -26.89 -4.45
CA PHE A 189 5.22 -27.35 -5.84
C PHE A 189 6.13 -28.51 -6.20
N ALA A 190 5.60 -29.46 -6.98
CA ALA A 190 6.37 -30.56 -7.55
C ALA A 190 7.28 -30.07 -8.71
N GLU A 191 6.74 -29.20 -9.56
CA GLU A 191 7.42 -28.61 -10.73
C GLU A 191 8.07 -27.28 -10.32
N LYS A 192 9.31 -27.34 -9.84
CA LYS A 192 10.02 -26.17 -9.26
C LYS A 192 10.52 -25.18 -10.31
N ASP A 193 10.75 -25.65 -11.55
CA ASP A 193 11.28 -24.82 -12.65
C ASP A 193 10.23 -23.98 -13.35
N ARG A 194 8.95 -24.12 -12.97
CA ARG A 194 7.87 -23.30 -13.52
C ARG A 194 7.86 -21.92 -12.87
N PRO A 195 7.66 -20.84 -13.65
CA PRO A 195 7.56 -19.50 -13.09
C PRO A 195 6.42 -19.40 -12.08
N LEU A 196 6.68 -18.70 -10.97
CA LEU A 196 5.70 -18.44 -9.93
C LEU A 196 4.96 -17.14 -10.22
N ILE A 197 3.65 -17.22 -10.37
CA ILE A 197 2.77 -16.08 -10.57
C ILE A 197 2.01 -15.79 -9.28
N GLY A 198 2.19 -14.59 -8.74
CA GLY A 198 1.44 -14.10 -7.59
C GLY A 198 0.06 -13.59 -8.03
N LEU A 199 -1.01 -14.12 -7.45
CA LEU A 199 -2.38 -13.67 -7.67
C LEU A 199 -2.91 -13.02 -6.39
N VAL A 200 -3.04 -11.69 -6.38
CA VAL A 200 -3.64 -10.95 -5.27
C VAL A 200 -5.13 -10.83 -5.49
N LEU A 201 -5.87 -11.75 -4.88
CA LEU A 201 -7.31 -11.87 -5.07
C LEU A 201 -8.07 -10.84 -4.21
N GLY A 202 -9.10 -10.27 -4.80
CA GLY A 202 -10.01 -9.36 -4.10
C GLY A 202 -9.49 -7.94 -3.88
N SER A 203 -10.27 -7.19 -3.13
CA SER A 203 -9.96 -5.82 -2.73
C SER A 203 -10.87 -5.38 -1.58
N SER A 204 -10.47 -4.33 -0.85
CA SER A 204 -11.28 -3.69 0.19
C SER A 204 -12.64 -3.15 -0.32
N TRP A 205 -12.77 -2.90 -1.63
CA TRP A 205 -14.02 -2.51 -2.28
C TRP A 205 -14.43 -3.60 -3.29
N GLN A 206 -15.63 -4.12 -3.15
CA GLN A 206 -16.17 -5.11 -4.09
C GLN A 206 -16.13 -4.61 -5.56
N THR A 207 -16.32 -3.30 -5.78
CA THR A 207 -16.24 -2.70 -7.11
C THR A 207 -14.85 -2.69 -7.74
N LYS A 208 -13.79 -2.92 -6.97
CA LYS A 208 -12.42 -3.07 -7.46
C LYS A 208 -12.02 -4.52 -7.70
N SER A 209 -12.80 -5.49 -7.20
CA SER A 209 -12.48 -6.92 -7.33
C SER A 209 -12.74 -7.40 -8.75
N TRP A 210 -11.80 -8.17 -9.28
CA TRP A 210 -12.00 -8.91 -10.53
C TRP A 210 -12.81 -10.16 -10.21
N PRO A 211 -13.80 -10.54 -11.05
CA PRO A 211 -14.68 -11.68 -10.78
C PRO A 211 -13.92 -12.99 -10.63
N TYR A 212 -14.44 -13.90 -9.78
CA TYR A 212 -13.77 -15.19 -9.52
C TYR A 212 -13.65 -16.04 -10.78
N GLU A 213 -14.64 -16.00 -11.68
CA GLU A 213 -14.64 -16.73 -12.96
C GLU A 213 -13.49 -16.29 -13.87
N LYS A 214 -13.09 -15.02 -13.75
CA LYS A 214 -11.97 -14.47 -14.52
C LYS A 214 -10.63 -14.96 -13.99
N TRP A 215 -10.48 -15.01 -12.66
CA TRP A 215 -9.32 -15.63 -12.02
C TRP A 215 -9.22 -17.10 -12.37
N GLN A 216 -10.33 -17.84 -12.33
CA GLN A 216 -10.38 -19.24 -12.72
C GLN A 216 -9.90 -19.44 -14.15
N GLN A 217 -10.45 -18.70 -15.12
CA GLN A 217 -10.06 -18.77 -16.53
C GLN A 217 -8.56 -18.48 -16.72
N LEU A 218 -8.01 -17.51 -15.98
CA LEU A 218 -6.59 -17.19 -16.02
C LEU A 218 -5.74 -18.37 -15.52
N ILE A 219 -6.06 -18.93 -14.36
CA ILE A 219 -5.36 -20.08 -13.77
C ILE A 219 -5.41 -21.28 -14.72
N ASP A 220 -6.61 -21.67 -15.17
CA ASP A 220 -6.81 -22.82 -16.07
C ASP A 220 -5.97 -22.67 -17.34
N SER A 221 -5.89 -21.45 -17.87
CA SER A 221 -5.19 -21.16 -19.15
C SER A 221 -3.66 -21.19 -19.05
N LEU A 222 -3.09 -21.19 -17.84
CA LEU A 222 -1.62 -21.14 -17.61
C LEU A 222 -1.10 -22.27 -16.70
N SER A 223 -2.00 -23.07 -16.10
CA SER A 223 -1.63 -24.12 -15.11
C SER A 223 -0.68 -25.19 -15.65
N TYR A 224 -0.66 -25.38 -16.97
CA TYR A 224 0.24 -26.34 -17.62
C TYR A 224 1.71 -25.88 -17.64
N ARG A 225 2.00 -24.60 -17.41
CA ARG A 225 3.34 -24.01 -17.56
C ARG A 225 3.79 -23.09 -16.42
N SER A 226 2.92 -22.81 -15.46
CA SER A 226 3.18 -21.87 -14.35
C SER A 226 2.66 -22.42 -13.03
N ASN A 227 3.33 -22.06 -11.95
CA ASN A 227 2.86 -22.21 -10.59
C ASN A 227 2.18 -20.92 -10.13
N PHE A 228 1.20 -21.02 -9.23
CA PHE A 228 0.48 -19.87 -8.72
C PHE A 228 0.50 -19.82 -7.21
N ILE A 229 0.60 -18.62 -6.64
CA ILE A 229 0.31 -18.38 -5.24
C ILE A 229 -0.85 -17.39 -5.12
N CYS A 230 -1.90 -17.80 -4.40
CA CYS A 230 -3.05 -16.93 -4.13
C CYS A 230 -2.86 -16.23 -2.77
N LEU A 231 -2.83 -14.89 -2.80
CA LEU A 231 -2.61 -14.03 -1.65
C LEU A 231 -3.82 -13.11 -1.43
N GLY A 232 -4.13 -12.82 -0.16
CA GLY A 232 -5.24 -11.97 0.27
C GLY A 232 -5.50 -12.15 1.76
N GLY A 233 -6.40 -11.35 2.32
CA GLY A 233 -6.78 -11.41 3.72
C GLY A 233 -7.83 -12.50 4.03
N PRO A 234 -8.28 -12.59 5.30
CA PRO A 234 -9.30 -13.55 5.71
C PRO A 234 -10.66 -13.38 5.00
N LYS A 235 -10.99 -12.13 4.61
CA LYS A 235 -12.21 -11.85 3.84
C LYS A 235 -12.13 -12.48 2.46
N GLU A 236 -10.99 -12.33 1.78
CA GLU A 236 -10.74 -12.90 0.46
C GLU A 236 -10.72 -14.43 0.51
N ALA A 237 -10.28 -15.04 1.61
CA ALA A 237 -10.34 -16.49 1.80
C ALA A 237 -11.78 -17.03 1.72
N GLN A 238 -12.75 -16.28 2.27
CA GLN A 238 -14.17 -16.63 2.19
C GLN A 238 -14.77 -16.30 0.83
N GLU A 239 -14.42 -15.13 0.26
CA GLU A 239 -14.97 -14.65 -1.02
C GLU A 239 -14.54 -15.56 -2.21
N PHE A 240 -13.36 -16.17 -2.15
CA PHE A 240 -12.80 -17.03 -3.21
C PHE A 240 -12.77 -18.51 -2.85
N GLU A 241 -13.62 -18.97 -1.92
CA GLU A 241 -13.67 -20.37 -1.51
C GLU A 241 -14.03 -21.30 -2.69
N GLU A 242 -15.00 -20.91 -3.54
CA GLU A 242 -15.38 -21.68 -4.73
C GLU A 242 -14.22 -21.83 -5.71
N LEU A 243 -13.43 -20.79 -5.92
CA LEU A 243 -12.21 -20.86 -6.74
C LEU A 243 -11.22 -21.88 -6.15
N MET A 244 -11.03 -21.89 -4.84
CA MET A 244 -10.12 -22.83 -4.18
C MET A 244 -10.63 -24.27 -4.22
N GLN A 245 -11.96 -24.48 -4.21
CA GLN A 245 -12.58 -25.79 -4.42
C GLN A 245 -12.33 -26.28 -5.85
N HIS A 246 -12.49 -25.44 -6.88
CA HIS A 246 -12.14 -25.75 -8.26
C HIS A 246 -10.66 -26.15 -8.40
N VAL A 247 -9.76 -25.31 -7.87
CA VAL A 247 -8.31 -25.57 -7.86
C VAL A 247 -7.98 -26.94 -7.28
N LYS A 248 -8.58 -27.30 -6.15
CA LYS A 248 -8.37 -28.59 -5.50
C LYS A 248 -8.93 -29.75 -6.33
N LYS A 249 -10.13 -29.60 -6.89
CA LYS A 249 -10.79 -30.62 -7.71
C LYS A 249 -9.99 -30.97 -8.96
N GLU A 250 -9.50 -29.94 -9.66
CA GLU A 250 -8.74 -30.09 -10.90
C GLU A 250 -7.22 -30.31 -10.66
N ASN A 251 -6.81 -30.39 -9.39
CA ASN A 251 -5.39 -30.57 -8.96
C ASN A 251 -4.45 -29.56 -9.62
N LEU A 252 -4.84 -28.27 -9.66
CA LEU A 252 -4.05 -27.21 -10.28
C LEU A 252 -2.86 -26.79 -9.43
N PRO A 253 -1.74 -26.34 -10.02
CA PRO A 253 -0.51 -25.96 -9.31
C PRO A 253 -0.68 -24.58 -8.62
N VAL A 254 -1.53 -24.53 -7.62
CA VAL A 254 -1.89 -23.32 -6.88
C VAL A 254 -1.62 -23.50 -5.39
N TYR A 255 -0.76 -22.67 -4.83
CA TYR A 255 -0.53 -22.58 -3.40
C TYR A 255 -1.48 -21.55 -2.77
N ASN A 256 -2.43 -22.03 -1.98
CA ASN A 256 -3.43 -21.17 -1.34
C ASN A 256 -2.95 -20.61 0.00
N LYS A 257 -2.62 -19.32 0.02
CA LYS A 257 -2.23 -18.54 1.20
C LYS A 257 -3.25 -17.47 1.61
N LEU A 258 -4.46 -17.53 1.07
CA LEU A 258 -5.54 -16.59 1.43
C LEU A 258 -5.85 -16.65 2.93
N GLY A 259 -5.75 -15.51 3.61
CA GLY A 259 -5.99 -15.37 5.05
C GLY A 259 -4.99 -16.08 5.96
N LYS A 260 -3.84 -16.50 5.44
CA LYS A 260 -2.87 -17.33 6.17
C LYS A 260 -1.49 -16.68 6.29
N THR A 261 -1.39 -15.38 6.06
CA THR A 261 -0.13 -14.64 6.11
C THR A 261 -0.25 -13.39 6.98
N THR A 262 0.81 -13.05 7.70
CA THR A 262 1.07 -11.68 8.15
C THR A 262 1.41 -10.78 6.95
N LEU A 263 1.51 -9.46 7.14
CA LEU A 263 1.94 -8.57 6.05
C LEU A 263 3.41 -8.81 5.68
N ARG A 264 4.25 -9.19 6.65
CA ARG A 264 5.66 -9.53 6.43
C ARG A 264 5.82 -10.81 5.60
N GLU A 265 5.08 -11.86 5.96
CA GLU A 265 5.07 -13.13 5.20
C GLU A 265 4.52 -12.90 3.78
N MET A 266 3.45 -12.10 3.63
CA MET A 266 2.93 -11.73 2.31
C MET A 266 3.97 -10.98 1.48
N ALA A 267 4.72 -10.04 2.08
CA ALA A 267 5.79 -9.33 1.40
C ALA A 267 6.89 -10.30 0.92
N ALA A 268 7.34 -11.21 1.80
CA ALA A 268 8.36 -12.19 1.45
C ALA A 268 7.90 -13.12 0.30
N LEU A 269 6.67 -13.62 0.36
CA LEU A 269 6.09 -14.47 -0.70
C LEU A 269 5.90 -13.72 -2.03
N LEU A 270 5.47 -12.45 -1.99
CA LEU A 270 5.43 -11.60 -3.19
C LEU A 270 6.82 -11.39 -3.80
N GLY A 271 7.85 -11.33 -2.95
CA GLY A 271 9.25 -11.25 -3.37
C GLY A 271 9.74 -12.44 -4.20
N GLU A 272 9.15 -13.62 -4.04
CA GLU A 272 9.49 -14.84 -4.80
C GLU A 272 8.76 -14.94 -6.15
N CYS A 273 7.75 -14.08 -6.40
CA CYS A 273 7.00 -14.13 -7.65
C CYS A 273 7.75 -13.47 -8.80
N GLU A 274 7.77 -14.09 -9.99
CA GLU A 274 8.29 -13.48 -11.22
C GLU A 274 7.36 -12.42 -11.79
N VAL A 275 6.05 -12.62 -11.64
CA VAL A 275 5.00 -11.65 -12.04
C VAL A 275 3.90 -11.67 -10.99
N VAL A 276 3.35 -10.50 -10.69
CA VAL A 276 2.20 -10.37 -9.78
C VAL A 276 1.01 -9.77 -10.52
N VAL A 277 -0.14 -10.42 -10.45
CA VAL A 277 -1.42 -9.87 -10.94
C VAL A 277 -2.24 -9.41 -9.74
N ALA A 278 -2.65 -8.17 -9.72
CA ALA A 278 -3.39 -7.59 -8.61
C ALA A 278 -4.40 -6.55 -9.07
N CYS A 279 -5.55 -6.47 -8.37
CA CYS A 279 -6.40 -5.31 -8.43
C CYS A 279 -5.75 -4.12 -7.68
N ASP A 280 -6.32 -2.91 -7.77
CA ASP A 280 -5.88 -1.75 -6.98
C ASP A 280 -6.07 -2.02 -5.47
N THR A 281 -5.02 -2.54 -4.84
CA THR A 281 -4.97 -2.97 -3.42
C THR A 281 -3.63 -2.61 -2.79
N GLY A 282 -3.56 -2.71 -1.45
CA GLY A 282 -2.30 -2.53 -0.74
C GLY A 282 -1.21 -3.53 -1.18
N ALA A 283 -1.56 -4.77 -1.48
CA ALA A 283 -0.60 -5.80 -1.91
C ALA A 283 -0.05 -5.56 -3.32
N LEU A 284 -0.79 -4.88 -4.22
CA LEU A 284 -0.23 -4.35 -5.47
C LEU A 284 0.97 -3.45 -5.18
N HIS A 285 0.80 -2.51 -4.24
CA HIS A 285 1.87 -1.57 -3.88
C HIS A 285 3.02 -2.25 -3.14
N MET A 286 2.76 -3.35 -2.41
CA MET A 286 3.82 -4.20 -1.84
C MET A 286 4.67 -4.82 -2.96
N ALA A 287 4.05 -5.42 -3.99
CA ALA A 287 4.76 -6.01 -5.13
C ALA A 287 5.60 -4.96 -5.88
N VAL A 288 5.05 -3.76 -6.10
CA VAL A 288 5.78 -2.64 -6.72
C VAL A 288 6.96 -2.19 -5.85
N ALA A 289 6.78 -2.08 -4.53
CA ALA A 289 7.86 -1.72 -3.60
C ALA A 289 8.99 -2.76 -3.60
N LEU A 290 8.66 -4.03 -3.81
CA LEU A 290 9.60 -5.15 -3.94
C LEU A 290 10.19 -5.29 -5.36
N GLN A 291 9.91 -4.34 -6.25
CA GLN A 291 10.39 -4.33 -7.64
C GLN A 291 9.97 -5.57 -8.45
N ARG A 292 8.85 -6.21 -8.10
CA ARG A 292 8.31 -7.29 -8.90
C ARG A 292 7.59 -6.74 -10.13
N PRO A 293 7.68 -7.40 -11.29
CA PRO A 293 6.84 -7.10 -12.44
C PRO A 293 5.37 -7.26 -12.07
N VAL A 294 4.54 -6.25 -12.36
CA VAL A 294 3.12 -6.28 -11.96
C VAL A 294 2.16 -6.03 -13.13
N ILE A 295 1.04 -6.73 -13.11
CA ILE A 295 -0.14 -6.43 -13.91
C ILE A 295 -1.21 -5.91 -12.98
N ALA A 296 -1.52 -4.62 -13.10
CA ALA A 296 -2.42 -3.89 -12.22
C ALA A 296 -3.79 -3.71 -12.89
N LEU A 297 -4.83 -4.29 -12.29
CA LEU A 297 -6.20 -4.23 -12.78
C LEU A 297 -6.93 -3.04 -12.15
N PHE A 298 -7.32 -2.06 -12.97
CA PHE A 298 -7.97 -0.83 -12.53
C PHE A 298 -9.35 -0.64 -13.14
N GLY A 299 -10.31 -0.19 -12.34
CA GLY A 299 -11.67 0.10 -12.78
C GLY A 299 -12.19 1.40 -12.17
N PRO A 300 -12.76 1.37 -10.94
CA PRO A 300 -13.35 2.56 -10.31
C PRO A 300 -12.33 3.57 -9.76
N THR A 301 -11.05 3.24 -9.73
CA THR A 301 -9.97 4.12 -9.33
C THR A 301 -9.12 4.54 -10.53
N ASN A 302 -8.49 5.71 -10.44
CA ASN A 302 -7.69 6.27 -11.53
C ASN A 302 -6.22 5.85 -11.33
N PRO A 303 -5.61 5.08 -12.26
CA PRO A 303 -4.22 4.68 -12.14
C PRO A 303 -3.23 5.86 -12.19
N ALA A 304 -3.60 6.99 -12.81
CA ALA A 304 -2.76 8.20 -12.80
C ALA A 304 -2.64 8.84 -11.41
N GLU A 305 -3.49 8.44 -10.45
CA GLU A 305 -3.46 8.94 -9.08
C GLU A 305 -2.91 7.93 -8.08
N TRP A 306 -3.14 6.63 -8.33
CA TRP A 306 -2.89 5.54 -7.40
C TRP A 306 -2.08 4.38 -7.99
N GLY A 307 -1.82 4.38 -9.28
CA GLY A 307 -1.14 3.28 -9.96
C GLY A 307 0.38 3.23 -9.69
N PRO A 308 1.05 2.20 -10.20
CA PRO A 308 2.50 2.15 -10.16
C PRO A 308 3.14 3.34 -10.90
N LEU A 309 4.22 3.90 -10.34
CA LEU A 309 5.03 4.95 -10.99
C LEU A 309 6.42 4.45 -11.39
N THR A 310 6.88 3.37 -10.77
CA THR A 310 8.24 2.82 -10.96
C THR A 310 8.21 1.32 -11.10
N GLY A 311 9.30 0.75 -11.58
CA GLY A 311 9.42 -0.69 -11.82
C GLY A 311 8.81 -1.12 -13.16
N THR A 312 8.69 -2.42 -13.36
CA THR A 312 8.10 -3.03 -14.55
C THR A 312 6.62 -3.28 -14.30
N TYR A 313 5.74 -2.63 -15.04
CA TYR A 313 4.30 -2.78 -14.83
C TYR A 313 3.47 -2.63 -16.11
N LYS A 314 2.29 -3.26 -16.10
CA LYS A 314 1.19 -3.04 -17.05
C LYS A 314 -0.06 -2.65 -16.27
N VAL A 315 -0.77 -1.62 -16.74
CA VAL A 315 -2.08 -1.23 -16.18
C VAL A 315 -3.15 -1.63 -17.18
N LEU A 316 -4.09 -2.45 -16.73
CA LEU A 316 -5.20 -2.90 -17.55
C LEU A 316 -6.52 -2.29 -17.06
N GLN A 317 -7.30 -1.76 -18.00
CA GLN A 317 -8.62 -1.17 -17.77
C GLN A 317 -9.57 -1.56 -18.91
N ASN A 318 -10.85 -1.68 -18.61
CA ASN A 318 -11.87 -1.78 -19.66
C ASN A 318 -12.23 -0.37 -20.15
N HIS A 319 -11.59 0.05 -21.23
CA HIS A 319 -11.76 1.39 -21.83
C HIS A 319 -13.14 1.62 -22.47
N ASP A 320 -13.97 0.61 -22.65
CA ASP A 320 -15.36 0.76 -23.15
C ASP A 320 -16.27 1.43 -22.10
N MET A 321 -15.76 1.67 -20.89
CA MET A 321 -16.50 2.23 -19.79
C MET A 321 -16.22 3.72 -19.59
N GLU A 322 -17.18 4.58 -19.93
CA GLU A 322 -17.10 6.04 -19.70
C GLU A 322 -16.89 6.45 -18.22
N CYS A 323 -17.27 5.57 -17.28
CA CYS A 323 -17.23 5.85 -15.85
C CYS A 323 -15.96 5.34 -15.15
N LEU A 324 -14.86 5.09 -15.89
CA LEU A 324 -13.56 4.75 -15.28
C LEU A 324 -13.13 5.84 -14.28
N GLY A 325 -12.52 5.40 -13.17
CA GLY A 325 -12.08 6.33 -12.12
C GLY A 325 -13.21 6.98 -11.29
N CYS A 326 -14.44 6.42 -11.31
CA CYS A 326 -15.61 7.00 -10.64
C CYS A 326 -15.56 7.03 -9.11
N ARG A 327 -14.65 6.28 -8.48
CA ARG A 327 -14.43 6.16 -7.01
C ARG A 327 -15.66 5.71 -6.21
N LYS A 328 -16.61 5.00 -6.84
CA LYS A 328 -17.82 4.53 -6.17
C LYS A 328 -17.60 3.15 -5.55
N ARG A 329 -17.86 3.01 -4.25
CA ARG A 329 -17.84 1.73 -3.54
C ARG A 329 -19.02 0.81 -3.90
N LYS A 330 -20.10 1.39 -4.39
CA LYS A 330 -21.27 0.72 -4.96
C LYS A 330 -21.43 1.15 -6.42
N CYS A 331 -21.49 0.18 -7.34
CA CYS A 331 -21.65 0.49 -8.75
C CYS A 331 -23.08 0.97 -9.03
N SER A 332 -23.25 2.14 -9.65
CA SER A 332 -24.55 2.68 -10.05
C SER A 332 -25.21 1.91 -11.21
N LYS A 333 -24.44 1.07 -11.92
CA LYS A 333 -24.92 0.20 -13.00
C LYS A 333 -25.22 -1.23 -12.52
N GLY A 334 -25.26 -1.46 -11.19
CA GLY A 334 -25.49 -2.76 -10.58
C GLY A 334 -24.25 -3.67 -10.54
N LYS A 335 -23.58 -3.87 -11.65
CA LYS A 335 -22.36 -4.69 -11.78
C LYS A 335 -21.16 -3.83 -12.17
N ALA A 336 -19.97 -4.15 -11.63
CA ALA A 336 -18.71 -3.42 -11.93
C ALA A 336 -18.13 -3.88 -13.29
N TYR A 337 -18.78 -3.50 -14.38
CA TYR A 337 -18.35 -3.86 -15.74
C TYR A 337 -16.93 -3.37 -16.08
N CYS A 338 -16.45 -2.30 -15.43
CA CYS A 338 -15.07 -1.83 -15.57
C CYS A 338 -14.05 -2.88 -15.12
N MET A 339 -14.41 -3.79 -14.21
CA MET A 339 -13.56 -4.90 -13.78
C MET A 339 -13.88 -6.18 -14.54
N SER A 340 -15.17 -6.55 -14.64
CA SER A 340 -15.57 -7.79 -15.31
C SER A 340 -15.32 -7.79 -16.83
N GLY A 341 -15.18 -6.61 -17.44
CA GLY A 341 -14.81 -6.45 -18.85
C GLY A 341 -13.30 -6.55 -19.14
N ILE A 342 -12.44 -6.64 -18.13
CA ILE A 342 -11.01 -6.95 -18.34
C ILE A 342 -10.93 -8.44 -18.73
N ASP A 343 -10.37 -8.71 -19.93
CA ASP A 343 -10.31 -10.07 -20.46
C ASP A 343 -9.12 -10.86 -19.86
N PRO A 344 -9.31 -12.08 -19.34
CA PRO A 344 -8.24 -12.96 -18.90
C PRO A 344 -7.20 -13.28 -19.98
N VAL A 345 -7.61 -13.31 -21.25
CA VAL A 345 -6.67 -13.51 -22.37
C VAL A 345 -5.65 -12.37 -22.43
N MET A 346 -6.11 -11.12 -22.31
CA MET A 346 -5.22 -9.95 -22.26
C MET A 346 -4.25 -10.03 -21.06
N VAL A 347 -4.74 -10.43 -19.87
CA VAL A 347 -3.90 -10.60 -18.67
C VAL A 347 -2.85 -11.67 -18.92
N LYS A 348 -3.24 -12.83 -19.48
CA LYS A 348 -2.35 -13.92 -19.87
C LYS A 348 -1.23 -13.47 -20.82
N GLU A 349 -1.59 -12.73 -21.88
CA GLU A 349 -0.62 -12.24 -22.87
C GLU A 349 0.45 -11.36 -22.21
N HIS A 350 0.05 -10.47 -21.31
CA HIS A 350 0.99 -9.63 -20.58
C HIS A 350 1.81 -10.41 -19.53
N ILE A 351 1.27 -11.48 -18.93
CA ILE A 351 2.08 -12.37 -18.09
C ILE A 351 3.19 -12.99 -18.93
N ILE A 352 2.86 -13.56 -20.09
CA ILE A 352 3.82 -14.20 -21.00
C ILE A 352 4.88 -13.19 -21.47
N GLU A 353 4.48 -11.97 -21.83
CA GLU A 353 5.38 -10.87 -22.18
C GLU A 353 6.38 -10.57 -21.04
N LEU A 354 5.88 -10.41 -19.80
CA LEU A 354 6.70 -10.08 -18.64
C LEU A 354 7.64 -11.20 -18.21
N LEU A 355 7.25 -12.46 -18.44
CA LEU A 355 8.11 -13.61 -18.21
C LEU A 355 9.20 -13.79 -19.27
N GLY A 356 9.18 -13.00 -20.37
CA GLY A 356 10.15 -13.11 -21.45
C GLY A 356 10.07 -14.39 -22.27
N VAL A 357 8.97 -15.12 -22.17
CA VAL A 357 8.77 -16.39 -22.87
C VAL A 357 8.25 -16.10 -24.29
N LYS A 358 8.99 -16.51 -25.31
CA LYS A 358 8.50 -16.49 -26.68
C LYS A 358 7.37 -17.54 -26.84
N ASN A 359 6.27 -17.16 -27.47
CA ASN A 359 5.16 -18.05 -27.83
C ASN A 359 5.59 -19.17 -28.73
#